data_1852306fcf55df71001087e5447d85e3
#
_entry.id   1852306fcf55df71001087e5447d85e3
#
_cell.length_a   1.000
_cell.length_b   1.000
_cell.length_c   1.000
_cell.angle_alpha   90.00
_cell.angle_beta   90.00
_cell.angle_gamma   90.00
#
_symmetry.space_group_name_H-M   'P 1'
#
loop_
_entity.id
_entity.type
_entity.pdbx_description
1 polymer ?
#
loop_
_entity_poly.entity_id
_entity_poly.type
_entity_poly.pdbx_seq_one_letter_code
_entity_poly.pdbx_strand_id
1 'polypeptide(L)'
;MGHSRPLTFRWWLARLNLLTALYLHFTLEHNRQHHPAVATATDPTSAPRGRPFWLQLVCGVPAQFIDAWQLSMRSGRTGLRNPVLRGLALQCLVIFILWSALSGWAALAVIFHAGVAVFMLEYVNYIQHYGLSRDITERIAPRHARESQTRWSRWTLLELPLHPAHHLSPSLPFWQLAPIEGAPILPTGYYGLFWPSLFPPLWKRWIDPRIPTTPRTDPEP
;
A
#
# COMPACT_ATOMS: atom_id res chain seq x y z
N MET A 1 -8.76 2.65 8.92
CA MET A 1 -10.12 2.19 8.54
C MET A 1 -10.11 0.79 7.93
N GLY A 2 -9.15 0.43 7.07
CA GLY A 2 -9.08 -0.90 6.43
C GLY A 2 -8.97 -2.11 7.37
N HIS A 3 -8.46 -1.90 8.58
CA HIS A 3 -8.35 -2.92 9.64
C HIS A 3 -9.56 -2.96 10.59
N SER A 4 -10.62 -2.21 10.32
CA SER A 4 -11.83 -2.23 11.15
C SER A 4 -12.55 -3.57 11.05
N ARG A 5 -13.23 -3.96 12.15
CA ARG A 5 -14.07 -5.16 12.15
C ARG A 5 -15.12 -5.07 11.04
N PRO A 6 -15.40 -6.18 10.32
CA PRO A 6 -16.44 -6.22 9.29
C PRO A 6 -17.78 -5.67 9.81
N LEU A 7 -18.55 -5.05 8.89
CA LEU A 7 -19.89 -4.49 9.14
C LEU A 7 -19.97 -3.30 10.11
N THR A 8 -18.85 -2.78 10.60
CA THR A 8 -18.83 -1.49 11.33
C THR A 8 -19.00 -0.31 10.37
N PHE A 9 -19.48 0.84 10.89
CA PHE A 9 -19.56 2.08 10.09
C PHE A 9 -18.20 2.45 9.45
N ARG A 10 -17.11 2.31 10.20
CA ARG A 10 -15.75 2.59 9.69
C ARG A 10 -15.35 1.64 8.54
N TRP A 11 -15.78 0.39 8.62
CA TRP A 11 -15.54 -0.59 7.56
C TRP A 11 -16.30 -0.21 6.28
N TRP A 12 -17.56 0.21 6.39
CA TRP A 12 -18.35 0.66 5.26
C TRP A 12 -17.77 1.93 4.61
N LEU A 13 -17.32 2.91 5.41
CA LEU A 13 -16.63 4.10 4.90
C LEU A 13 -15.36 3.74 4.12
N ALA A 14 -14.55 2.82 4.65
CA ALA A 14 -13.36 2.35 3.95
C ALA A 14 -13.71 1.66 2.63
N ARG A 15 -14.74 0.83 2.62
CA ARG A 15 -15.22 0.16 1.39
C ARG A 15 -15.77 1.15 0.35
N LEU A 16 -16.50 2.15 0.80
CA LEU A 16 -16.99 3.19 -0.09
C LEU A 16 -15.83 3.99 -0.72
N ASN A 17 -14.85 4.37 0.08
CA ASN A 17 -13.66 5.04 -0.42
C ASN A 17 -12.91 4.19 -1.46
N LEU A 18 -12.69 2.90 -1.17
CA LEU A 18 -12.06 1.96 -2.12
C LEU A 18 -12.92 1.71 -3.37
N LEU A 19 -14.24 1.80 -3.27
CA LEU A 19 -15.13 1.71 -4.43
C LEU A 19 -14.96 2.90 -5.36
N THR A 20 -14.83 4.12 -4.83
CA THR A 20 -14.56 5.31 -5.67
C THR A 20 -13.20 5.24 -6.37
N ALA A 21 -12.23 4.58 -5.75
CA ALA A 21 -10.91 4.29 -6.33
C ALA A 21 -10.89 3.03 -7.22
N LEU A 22 -12.02 2.35 -7.41
CA LEU A 22 -12.12 1.06 -8.13
C LEU A 22 -11.09 0.02 -7.64
N TYR A 23 -10.81 -0.02 -6.33
CA TYR A 23 -9.72 -0.80 -5.75
C TYR A 23 -10.16 -1.66 -4.56
N LEU A 24 -11.35 -2.28 -4.65
CA LEU A 24 -11.98 -3.02 -3.54
C LEU A 24 -11.21 -4.25 -3.05
N HIS A 25 -10.36 -4.85 -3.89
CA HIS A 25 -9.52 -5.99 -3.51
C HIS A 25 -8.42 -5.63 -2.52
N PHE A 26 -8.01 -4.35 -2.48
CA PHE A 26 -6.94 -3.84 -1.62
C PHE A 26 -7.12 -4.22 -0.15
N THR A 27 -8.34 -4.19 0.39
CA THR A 27 -8.56 -4.56 1.80
C THR A 27 -8.10 -5.99 2.10
N LEU A 28 -8.31 -6.93 1.18
CA LEU A 28 -7.92 -8.33 1.37
C LEU A 28 -6.42 -8.50 1.24
N GLU A 29 -5.85 -7.94 0.19
CA GLU A 29 -4.42 -7.97 -0.08
C GLU A 29 -3.64 -7.30 1.06
N HIS A 30 -3.96 -6.04 1.37
CA HIS A 30 -3.27 -5.24 2.38
C HIS A 30 -3.25 -5.90 3.76
N ASN A 31 -4.41 -6.43 4.21
CA ASN A 31 -4.51 -7.00 5.55
C ASN A 31 -3.94 -8.43 5.66
N ARG A 32 -3.93 -9.20 4.58
CA ARG A 32 -3.60 -10.63 4.63
C ARG A 32 -2.36 -11.02 3.85
N GLN A 33 -1.85 -10.14 3.00
CA GLN A 33 -0.60 -10.35 2.26
C GLN A 33 0.43 -9.30 2.67
N HIS A 34 0.18 -8.01 2.39
CA HIS A 34 1.14 -6.96 2.65
C HIS A 34 1.56 -6.88 4.13
N HIS A 35 0.63 -6.76 5.08
CA HIS A 35 1.01 -6.67 6.51
C HIS A 35 1.85 -7.84 7.00
N PRO A 36 1.49 -9.11 6.79
CA PRO A 36 2.33 -10.24 7.19
C PRO A 36 3.64 -10.35 6.43
N ALA A 37 3.65 -9.99 5.14
CA ALA A 37 4.78 -10.18 4.23
C ALA A 37 5.61 -8.92 3.99
N VAL A 38 5.34 -7.81 4.69
CA VAL A 38 6.02 -6.52 4.46
C VAL A 38 7.54 -6.69 4.40
N ALA A 39 8.15 -6.03 3.43
CA ALA A 39 9.60 -6.06 3.14
C ALA A 39 10.15 -7.45 2.75
N THR A 40 9.32 -8.46 2.50
CA THR A 40 9.79 -9.75 1.95
C THR A 40 9.72 -9.78 0.44
N ALA A 41 10.40 -10.74 -0.19
CA ALA A 41 10.36 -10.94 -1.64
C ALA A 41 8.97 -11.33 -2.17
N THR A 42 8.06 -11.79 -1.32
CA THR A 42 6.69 -12.19 -1.68
C THR A 42 5.67 -11.06 -1.54
N ASP A 43 6.07 -9.89 -1.03
CA ASP A 43 5.20 -8.74 -0.91
C ASP A 43 5.25 -7.89 -2.18
N PRO A 44 4.18 -7.87 -3.02
CA PRO A 44 4.17 -7.08 -4.25
C PRO A 44 4.19 -5.56 -4.00
N THR A 45 3.86 -5.13 -2.79
CA THR A 45 3.86 -3.72 -2.37
C THR A 45 5.29 -3.23 -2.06
N SER A 46 6.18 -4.12 -1.62
CA SER A 46 7.56 -3.79 -1.28
C SER A 46 8.46 -3.79 -2.52
N ALA A 47 8.87 -2.60 -2.97
CA ALA A 47 9.77 -2.46 -4.11
C ALA A 47 11.21 -2.86 -3.75
N PRO A 48 11.84 -3.82 -4.43
CA PRO A 48 13.24 -4.15 -4.19
C PRO A 48 14.16 -2.98 -4.56
N ARG A 49 15.34 -2.94 -3.94
CA ARG A 49 16.36 -1.93 -4.24
C ARG A 49 16.67 -1.89 -5.74
N GLY A 50 16.74 -0.71 -6.30
CA GLY A 50 17.05 -0.48 -7.70
C GLY A 50 15.84 -0.50 -8.64
N ARG A 51 14.70 -1.03 -8.23
CA ARG A 51 13.47 -1.02 -9.04
C ARG A 51 12.92 0.41 -9.16
N PRO A 52 12.74 0.96 -10.37
CA PRO A 52 12.13 2.28 -10.54
C PRO A 52 10.64 2.26 -10.21
N PHE A 53 10.11 3.40 -9.77
CA PHE A 53 8.70 3.55 -9.41
C PHE A 53 7.74 3.08 -10.53
N TRP A 54 8.02 3.46 -11.77
CA TRP A 54 7.17 3.10 -12.92
C TRP A 54 7.06 1.59 -13.14
N LEU A 55 8.17 0.87 -12.97
CA LEU A 55 8.17 -0.59 -13.06
C LEU A 55 7.44 -1.19 -11.84
N GLN A 56 7.63 -0.63 -10.65
CA GLN A 56 6.88 -1.05 -9.47
C GLN A 56 5.39 -0.87 -9.66
N LEU A 57 4.94 0.25 -10.19
CA LEU A 57 3.53 0.53 -10.46
C LEU A 57 2.92 -0.51 -11.41
N VAL A 58 3.53 -0.73 -12.58
CA VAL A 58 2.98 -1.67 -13.59
C VAL A 58 3.07 -3.13 -13.18
N CYS A 59 4.02 -3.52 -12.34
CA CYS A 59 4.14 -4.90 -11.85
C CYS A 59 3.40 -5.12 -10.54
N GLY A 60 3.46 -4.16 -9.62
CA GLY A 60 2.89 -4.27 -8.27
C GLY A 60 1.36 -4.29 -8.27
N VAL A 61 0.72 -3.39 -9.01
CA VAL A 61 -0.76 -3.31 -9.05
C VAL A 61 -1.41 -4.61 -9.54
N PRO A 62 -1.00 -5.21 -10.67
CA PRO A 62 -1.52 -6.52 -11.05
C PRO A 62 -1.19 -7.64 -10.05
N ALA A 63 0.01 -7.62 -9.48
CA ALA A 63 0.42 -8.63 -8.51
C ALA A 63 -0.43 -8.59 -7.23
N GLN A 64 -0.73 -7.40 -6.70
CA GLN A 64 -1.64 -7.22 -5.56
C GLN A 64 -3.05 -7.76 -5.86
N PHE A 65 -3.56 -7.56 -7.08
CA PHE A 65 -4.84 -8.14 -7.49
C PHE A 65 -4.80 -9.67 -7.54
N ILE A 66 -3.73 -10.23 -8.13
CA ILE A 66 -3.53 -11.68 -8.21
C ILE A 66 -3.42 -12.29 -6.81
N ASP A 67 -2.68 -11.66 -5.90
CA ASP A 67 -2.56 -12.11 -4.52
C ASP A 67 -3.90 -12.10 -3.79
N ALA A 68 -4.68 -11.02 -3.90
CA ALA A 68 -6.03 -10.97 -3.35
C ALA A 68 -6.92 -12.11 -3.88
N TRP A 69 -6.81 -12.38 -5.19
CA TRP A 69 -7.55 -13.48 -5.83
C TRP A 69 -7.13 -14.83 -5.28
N GLN A 70 -5.82 -15.10 -5.23
CA GLN A 70 -5.27 -16.36 -4.72
C GLN A 70 -5.59 -16.58 -3.24
N LEU A 71 -5.50 -15.55 -2.42
CA LEU A 71 -5.90 -15.59 -1.00
C LEU A 71 -7.37 -16.00 -0.83
N SER A 72 -8.23 -15.44 -1.67
CA SER A 72 -9.64 -15.81 -1.68
C SER A 72 -9.82 -17.28 -2.05
N MET A 73 -9.17 -17.74 -3.13
CA MET A 73 -9.26 -19.12 -3.61
C MET A 73 -8.74 -20.12 -2.56
N ARG A 74 -7.57 -19.85 -1.97
CA ARG A 74 -6.99 -20.68 -0.90
C ARG A 74 -7.87 -20.76 0.35
N SER A 75 -8.72 -19.75 0.58
CA SER A 75 -9.71 -19.75 1.66
C SER A 75 -11.01 -20.50 1.30
N GLY A 76 -11.07 -21.24 0.19
CA GLY A 76 -12.24 -21.96 -0.29
C GLY A 76 -13.36 -21.05 -0.84
N ARG A 77 -13.10 -19.77 -1.07
CA ARG A 77 -14.08 -18.81 -1.56
C ARG A 77 -13.99 -18.70 -3.08
N THR A 78 -14.70 -19.58 -3.78
CA THR A 78 -14.74 -19.65 -5.25
C THR A 78 -16.03 -19.05 -5.82
N GLY A 79 -16.06 -18.75 -7.11
CA GLY A 79 -17.24 -18.23 -7.81
C GLY A 79 -17.81 -16.98 -7.10
N LEU A 80 -19.12 -16.90 -6.96
CA LEU A 80 -19.80 -15.77 -6.32
C LEU A 80 -19.50 -15.59 -4.81
N ARG A 81 -18.84 -16.55 -4.17
CA ARG A 81 -18.35 -16.42 -2.80
C ARG A 81 -17.02 -15.67 -2.73
N ASN A 82 -16.32 -15.50 -3.87
CA ASN A 82 -15.07 -14.76 -3.94
C ASN A 82 -15.32 -13.24 -3.77
N PRO A 83 -14.80 -12.60 -2.69
CA PRO A 83 -15.01 -11.18 -2.45
C PRO A 83 -14.32 -10.29 -3.50
N VAL A 84 -13.26 -10.76 -4.15
CA VAL A 84 -12.57 -10.03 -5.22
C VAL A 84 -13.45 -9.99 -6.46
N LEU A 85 -14.06 -11.12 -6.84
CA LEU A 85 -14.99 -11.18 -7.96
C LEU A 85 -16.22 -10.29 -7.72
N ARG A 86 -16.81 -10.35 -6.51
CA ARG A 86 -17.94 -9.47 -6.16
C ARG A 86 -17.56 -7.99 -6.18
N GLY A 87 -16.35 -7.68 -5.70
CA GLY A 87 -15.81 -6.33 -5.75
C GLY A 87 -15.67 -5.84 -7.19
N LEU A 88 -15.08 -6.65 -8.06
CA LEU A 88 -14.94 -6.34 -9.48
C LEU A 88 -16.31 -6.15 -10.17
N ALA A 89 -17.25 -7.05 -9.93
CA ALA A 89 -18.60 -6.94 -10.49
C ALA A 89 -19.30 -5.63 -10.03
N LEU A 90 -19.15 -5.27 -8.75
CA LEU A 90 -19.71 -4.01 -8.24
C LEU A 90 -19.04 -2.78 -8.88
N GLN A 91 -17.73 -2.79 -9.06
CA GLN A 91 -17.00 -1.72 -9.74
C GLN A 91 -17.45 -1.56 -11.20
N CYS A 92 -17.59 -2.67 -11.92
CA CYS A 92 -18.12 -2.66 -13.28
C CYS A 92 -19.57 -2.15 -13.33
N LEU A 93 -20.41 -2.56 -12.38
CA LEU A 93 -21.78 -2.07 -12.26
C LEU A 93 -21.84 -0.55 -12.03
N VAL A 94 -20.99 -0.03 -11.16
CA VAL A 94 -20.92 1.43 -10.91
C VAL A 94 -20.54 2.17 -12.20
N ILE A 95 -19.53 1.72 -12.92
CA ILE A 95 -19.12 2.31 -14.19
C ILE A 95 -20.26 2.25 -15.21
N PHE A 96 -20.94 1.09 -15.32
CA PHE A 96 -22.05 0.90 -16.22
C PHE A 96 -23.22 1.85 -15.90
N ILE A 97 -23.58 2.00 -14.62
CA ILE A 97 -24.64 2.93 -14.17
C ILE A 97 -24.25 4.38 -14.51
N LEU A 98 -23.03 4.79 -14.22
CA LEU A 98 -22.58 6.15 -14.54
C LEU A 98 -22.63 6.43 -16.04
N TRP A 99 -22.23 5.47 -16.83
CA TRP A 99 -22.26 5.59 -18.29
C TRP A 99 -23.70 5.68 -18.82
N SER A 100 -24.59 4.78 -18.38
CA SER A 100 -25.95 4.67 -18.92
C SER A 100 -26.91 5.74 -18.36
N ALA A 101 -26.78 6.10 -17.07
CA ALA A 101 -27.71 7.02 -16.41
C ALA A 101 -27.24 8.48 -16.45
N LEU A 102 -25.94 8.75 -16.60
CA LEU A 102 -25.39 10.11 -16.65
C LEU A 102 -24.76 10.40 -18.02
N SER A 103 -23.54 9.90 -18.25
CA SER A 103 -22.84 10.03 -19.54
C SER A 103 -21.57 9.19 -19.59
N GLY A 104 -21.03 8.95 -20.80
CA GLY A 104 -19.70 8.34 -20.96
C GLY A 104 -18.58 9.17 -20.30
N TRP A 105 -18.72 10.48 -20.26
CA TRP A 105 -17.76 11.37 -19.58
C TRP A 105 -17.75 11.16 -18.07
N ALA A 106 -18.90 10.90 -17.45
CA ALA A 106 -18.98 10.59 -16.02
C ALA A 106 -18.24 9.27 -15.70
N ALA A 107 -18.43 8.25 -16.50
CA ALA A 107 -17.71 6.99 -16.37
C ALA A 107 -16.19 7.17 -16.54
N LEU A 108 -15.76 7.90 -17.58
CA LEU A 108 -14.35 8.22 -17.81
C LEU A 108 -13.72 9.02 -16.66
N ALA A 109 -14.45 9.99 -16.10
CA ALA A 109 -13.98 10.78 -14.96
C ALA A 109 -13.70 9.89 -13.73
N VAL A 110 -14.57 8.91 -13.45
CA VAL A 110 -14.37 7.97 -12.33
C VAL A 110 -13.20 7.02 -12.61
N ILE A 111 -13.04 6.55 -13.83
CA ILE A 111 -11.87 5.71 -14.22
C ILE A 111 -10.57 6.50 -14.07
N PHE A 112 -10.55 7.75 -14.54
CA PHE A 112 -9.38 8.64 -14.39
C PHE A 112 -9.07 8.90 -12.91
N HIS A 113 -10.09 9.25 -12.10
CA HIS A 113 -9.96 9.41 -10.66
C HIS A 113 -9.37 8.17 -9.99
N ALA A 114 -9.87 6.98 -10.34
CA ALA A 114 -9.36 5.72 -9.82
C ALA A 114 -7.89 5.49 -10.19
N GLY A 115 -7.51 5.80 -11.44
CA GLY A 115 -6.11 5.74 -11.88
C GLY A 115 -5.20 6.65 -11.06
N VAL A 116 -5.63 7.90 -10.81
CA VAL A 116 -4.88 8.84 -9.96
C VAL A 116 -4.81 8.34 -8.51
N ALA A 117 -5.91 7.83 -7.96
CA ALA A 117 -5.94 7.32 -6.59
C ALA A 117 -5.00 6.13 -6.39
N VAL A 118 -5.01 5.17 -7.32
CA VAL A 118 -4.10 4.01 -7.31
C VAL A 118 -2.65 4.46 -7.50
N PHE A 119 -2.37 5.37 -8.43
CA PHE A 119 -1.04 5.94 -8.62
C PHE A 119 -0.49 6.57 -7.33
N MET A 120 -1.32 7.37 -6.63
CA MET A 120 -0.92 8.02 -5.37
C MET A 120 -0.72 7.00 -4.24
N LEU A 121 -1.54 5.96 -4.18
CA LEU A 121 -1.37 4.86 -3.23
C LEU A 121 -0.04 4.14 -3.46
N GLU A 122 0.25 3.77 -4.70
CA GLU A 122 1.50 3.09 -5.05
C GLU A 122 2.73 3.98 -4.88
N TYR A 123 2.59 5.28 -5.11
CA TYR A 123 3.62 6.24 -4.75
C TYR A 123 3.95 6.18 -3.25
N VAL A 124 2.92 6.19 -2.40
CA VAL A 124 3.09 6.10 -0.95
C VAL A 124 3.73 4.77 -0.57
N ASN A 125 3.23 3.65 -1.07
CA ASN A 125 3.80 2.33 -0.84
C ASN A 125 5.29 2.29 -1.23
N TYR A 126 5.62 2.84 -2.40
CA TYR A 126 6.98 2.87 -2.92
C TYR A 126 7.95 3.61 -2.00
N ILE A 127 7.62 4.81 -1.54
CA ILE A 127 8.52 5.58 -0.67
C ILE A 127 8.67 4.95 0.72
N GLN A 128 7.65 4.24 1.19
CA GLN A 128 7.64 3.57 2.49
C GLN A 128 8.46 2.29 2.51
N HIS A 129 8.49 1.53 1.40
CA HIS A 129 9.03 0.17 1.38
C HIS A 129 10.21 -0.06 0.44
N TYR A 130 10.55 0.89 -0.46
CA TYR A 130 11.63 0.73 -1.44
C TYR A 130 12.95 0.30 -0.79
N GLY A 131 13.51 -0.81 -1.27
CA GLY A 131 14.84 -1.31 -0.88
C GLY A 131 14.93 -1.86 0.55
N LEU A 132 13.84 -1.90 1.30
CA LEU A 132 13.82 -2.59 2.58
C LEU A 132 13.62 -4.08 2.35
N SER A 133 14.29 -4.89 3.17
CA SER A 133 14.23 -6.36 3.03
C SER A 133 14.13 -7.04 4.39
N ARG A 134 13.41 -8.16 4.41
CA ARG A 134 13.19 -9.01 5.58
C ARG A 134 13.12 -10.46 5.13
N ASP A 135 13.71 -11.38 5.92
CA ASP A 135 13.39 -12.78 5.77
C ASP A 135 11.97 -13.06 6.26
N ILE A 136 11.24 -13.97 5.60
CA ILE A 136 9.85 -14.29 5.96
C ILE A 136 9.72 -14.87 7.38
N THR A 137 10.76 -15.49 7.89
CA THR A 137 10.84 -16.05 9.25
C THR A 137 11.13 -14.99 10.31
N GLU A 138 11.67 -13.85 9.90
CA GLU A 138 11.96 -12.74 10.79
C GLU A 138 10.68 -12.01 11.22
N ARG A 139 10.60 -11.58 12.49
CA ARG A 139 9.48 -10.75 12.96
C ARG A 139 9.52 -9.37 12.35
N ILE A 140 8.34 -8.80 12.11
CA ILE A 140 8.22 -7.41 11.68
C ILE A 140 8.84 -6.51 12.76
N ALA A 141 9.68 -5.58 12.31
CA ALA A 141 10.39 -4.64 13.17
C ALA A 141 10.31 -3.21 12.57
N PRO A 142 10.61 -2.15 13.33
CA PRO A 142 10.54 -0.77 12.85
C PRO A 142 11.32 -0.52 11.55
N ARG A 143 12.44 -1.23 11.36
CA ARG A 143 13.31 -1.10 10.17
C ARG A 143 12.69 -1.56 8.84
N HIS A 144 11.54 -2.24 8.85
CA HIS A 144 10.89 -2.81 7.65
C HIS A 144 9.90 -1.85 6.98
N ALA A 145 9.74 -0.66 7.51
CA ALA A 145 9.02 0.44 6.87
C ALA A 145 9.68 1.78 7.22
N ARG A 146 9.52 2.79 6.36
CA ARG A 146 10.05 4.14 6.61
C ARG A 146 8.99 5.04 7.20
N GLU A 147 9.44 5.98 8.03
CA GLU A 147 8.58 7.05 8.53
C GLU A 147 9.05 8.43 8.08
N SER A 148 8.13 9.39 8.12
CA SER A 148 8.45 10.80 8.04
C SER A 148 7.80 11.54 9.21
N GLN A 149 8.61 12.33 9.92
CA GLN A 149 8.15 13.14 11.05
C GLN A 149 7.75 14.56 10.62
N THR A 150 7.77 14.85 9.32
CA THR A 150 7.40 16.16 8.78
C THR A 150 5.94 16.48 9.10
N ARG A 151 5.70 17.53 9.89
CA ARG A 151 4.40 17.91 10.43
C ARG A 151 3.33 18.02 9.34
N TRP A 152 3.65 18.67 8.22
CA TRP A 152 2.71 18.87 7.12
C TRP A 152 2.22 17.54 6.54
N SER A 153 3.13 16.59 6.27
CA SER A 153 2.76 15.26 5.78
C SER A 153 1.93 14.47 6.80
N ARG A 154 2.31 14.54 8.07
CA ARG A 154 1.58 13.85 9.15
C ARG A 154 0.15 14.37 9.27
N TRP A 155 -0.04 15.66 9.33
CA TRP A 155 -1.35 16.28 9.52
C TRP A 155 -2.29 16.05 8.32
N THR A 156 -1.79 16.29 7.10
CA THR A 156 -2.61 16.18 5.90
C THR A 156 -2.92 14.75 5.51
N LEU A 157 -2.07 13.79 5.90
CA LEU A 157 -2.23 12.37 5.61
C LEU A 157 -2.64 11.54 6.85
N LEU A 158 -3.19 12.18 7.89
CA LEU A 158 -3.74 11.51 9.07
C LEU A 158 -2.76 10.49 9.67
N GLU A 159 -1.55 10.93 9.97
CA GLU A 159 -0.45 10.15 10.55
C GLU A 159 0.01 8.93 9.71
N LEU A 160 -0.45 8.79 8.47
CA LEU A 160 0.02 7.75 7.55
C LEU A 160 1.56 7.69 7.43
N PRO A 161 2.30 8.83 7.50
CA PRO A 161 3.76 8.82 7.51
C PRO A 161 4.41 8.11 8.70
N LEU A 162 3.70 7.81 9.78
CA LEU A 162 4.17 6.97 10.88
C LEU A 162 3.93 5.48 10.57
N HIS A 163 4.37 5.06 9.40
CA HIS A 163 4.05 3.79 8.80
C HIS A 163 4.61 2.55 9.55
N PRO A 164 5.83 2.60 10.14
CA PRO A 164 6.32 1.52 11.00
C PRO A 164 5.40 1.25 12.18
N ALA A 165 4.86 2.31 12.82
CA ALA A 165 3.89 2.18 13.91
C ALA A 165 2.61 1.50 13.46
N HIS A 166 2.15 1.82 12.24
CA HIS A 166 1.01 1.19 11.62
C HIS A 166 1.24 -0.32 11.39
N HIS A 167 2.41 -0.73 10.87
CA HIS A 167 2.73 -2.14 10.67
C HIS A 167 2.82 -2.94 11.96
N LEU A 168 3.38 -2.35 13.01
CA LEU A 168 3.51 -3.00 14.32
C LEU A 168 2.18 -3.08 15.07
N SER A 169 1.29 -2.13 14.84
CA SER A 169 0.02 -2.02 15.54
C SER A 169 -1.11 -1.57 14.61
N PRO A 170 -1.50 -2.39 13.61
CA PRO A 170 -2.42 -1.98 12.56
C PRO A 170 -3.86 -1.70 13.04
N SER A 171 -4.22 -2.13 14.24
CA SER A 171 -5.52 -1.86 14.86
C SER A 171 -5.58 -0.51 15.58
N LEU A 172 -4.46 0.14 15.84
CA LEU A 172 -4.45 1.46 16.46
C LEU A 172 -5.08 2.51 15.54
N PRO A 173 -5.91 3.40 16.08
CA PRO A 173 -6.40 4.54 15.32
C PRO A 173 -5.24 5.51 15.03
N PHE A 174 -5.32 6.23 13.90
CA PHE A 174 -4.23 7.08 13.43
C PHE A 174 -3.75 8.13 14.47
N TRP A 175 -4.66 8.66 15.29
CA TRP A 175 -4.33 9.66 16.33
C TRP A 175 -3.57 9.10 17.54
N GLN A 176 -3.37 7.79 17.60
CA GLN A 176 -2.56 7.11 18.62
C GLN A 176 -1.21 6.62 18.08
N LEU A 177 -0.98 6.78 16.77
CA LEU A 177 0.31 6.44 16.20
C LEU A 177 1.37 7.45 16.67
N ALA A 178 2.55 6.93 17.00
CA ALA A 178 3.71 7.72 17.43
C ALA A 178 4.95 7.28 16.65
N PRO A 179 5.96 8.14 16.49
CA PRO A 179 7.26 7.76 15.96
C PRO A 179 7.85 6.58 16.73
N ILE A 180 8.55 5.69 16.05
CA ILE A 180 9.15 4.50 16.66
C ILE A 180 10.66 4.53 16.47
N GLU A 181 11.39 4.34 17.57
CA GLU A 181 12.84 4.21 17.55
C GLU A 181 13.29 3.05 16.65
N GLY A 182 14.36 3.26 15.89
CA GLY A 182 14.90 2.29 14.95
C GLY A 182 14.20 2.25 13.58
N ALA A 183 13.17 3.06 13.36
CA ALA A 183 12.56 3.22 12.05
C ALA A 183 13.45 4.08 11.12
N PRO A 184 13.67 3.66 9.85
CA PRO A 184 14.37 4.50 8.89
C PRO A 184 13.56 5.75 8.57
N ILE A 185 14.21 6.93 8.70
CA ILE A 185 13.54 8.21 8.48
C ILE A 185 13.74 8.66 7.03
N LEU A 186 12.65 9.09 6.39
CA LEU A 186 12.69 9.71 5.07
C LEU A 186 13.37 11.10 5.15
N PRO A 187 14.16 11.49 4.13
CA PRO A 187 14.92 12.74 4.16
C PRO A 187 14.06 14.00 4.17
N THR A 188 12.78 13.88 3.78
CA THR A 188 11.79 14.96 3.80
C THR A 188 10.39 14.38 3.92
N GLY A 189 9.36 15.24 3.93
CA GLY A 189 7.96 14.82 3.89
C GLY A 189 7.55 14.22 2.53
N TYR A 190 6.41 13.56 2.50
CA TYR A 190 5.88 12.87 1.33
C TYR A 190 5.78 13.80 0.11
N TYR A 191 5.30 15.02 0.28
CA TYR A 191 5.20 15.96 -0.84
C TYR A 191 6.56 16.32 -1.47
N GLY A 192 7.61 16.41 -0.66
CA GLY A 192 8.97 16.66 -1.14
C GLY A 192 9.63 15.49 -1.85
N LEU A 193 9.12 14.26 -1.62
CA LEU A 193 9.62 13.04 -2.27
C LEU A 193 8.90 12.70 -3.58
N PHE A 194 7.79 13.37 -3.86
CA PHE A 194 6.96 13.04 -5.02
C PHE A 194 7.78 13.05 -6.32
N TRP A 195 8.34 14.20 -6.68
CA TRP A 195 9.13 14.30 -7.91
C TRP A 195 10.40 13.44 -7.90
N PRO A 196 11.21 13.41 -6.81
CA PRO A 196 12.37 12.52 -6.77
C PRO A 196 12.03 11.04 -7.01
N SER A 197 10.91 10.54 -6.51
CA SER A 197 10.53 9.15 -6.67
C SER A 197 10.20 8.76 -8.11
N LEU A 198 9.73 9.73 -8.92
CA LEU A 198 9.41 9.51 -10.33
C LEU A 198 10.65 9.50 -11.24
N PHE A 199 11.79 10.01 -10.74
CA PHE A 199 13.06 10.08 -11.46
C PHE A 199 14.09 9.11 -10.85
N PRO A 200 14.26 7.91 -11.40
CA PRO A 200 15.06 6.84 -10.79
C PRO A 200 16.50 7.24 -10.41
N PRO A 201 17.27 8.02 -11.19
CA PRO A 201 18.60 8.43 -10.77
C PRO A 201 18.61 9.30 -9.51
N LEU A 202 17.63 10.23 -9.41
CA LEU A 202 17.50 11.13 -8.27
C LEU A 202 17.05 10.35 -7.02
N TRP A 203 16.08 9.46 -7.20
CA TRP A 203 15.58 8.59 -6.14
C TRP A 203 16.69 7.73 -5.55
N LYS A 204 17.44 7.02 -6.39
CA LYS A 204 18.56 6.18 -5.97
C LYS A 204 19.63 6.98 -5.22
N ARG A 205 20.00 8.15 -5.74
CA ARG A 205 20.98 9.03 -5.09
C ARG A 205 20.53 9.45 -3.68
N TRP A 206 19.25 9.66 -3.47
CA TRP A 206 18.73 10.12 -2.19
C TRP A 206 18.44 8.98 -1.22
N ILE A 207 17.90 7.88 -1.68
CA ILE A 207 17.35 6.83 -0.81
C ILE A 207 18.29 5.64 -0.64
N ASP A 208 19.05 5.23 -1.66
CA ASP A 208 19.95 4.09 -1.55
C ASP A 208 20.97 4.20 -0.41
N PRO A 209 21.58 5.38 -0.13
CA PRO A 209 22.48 5.54 1.01
C PRO A 209 21.79 5.45 2.38
N ARG A 210 20.45 5.51 2.41
CA ARG A 210 19.62 5.46 3.62
C ARG A 210 18.91 4.13 3.81
N ILE A 211 19.21 3.15 2.98
CA ILE A 211 18.72 1.78 3.16
C ILE A 211 19.53 1.17 4.32
N PRO A 212 18.88 0.68 5.38
CA PRO A 212 19.56 0.00 6.46
C PRO A 212 20.39 -1.17 5.90
N THR A 213 21.67 -1.23 6.27
CA THR A 213 22.47 -2.44 6.04
C THR A 213 21.97 -3.49 7.01
N THR A 214 21.38 -4.57 6.50
CA THR A 214 21.07 -5.73 7.32
C THR A 214 22.39 -6.18 7.98
N PRO A 215 22.45 -6.33 9.32
CA PRO A 215 23.62 -6.97 9.91
C PRO A 215 23.80 -8.33 9.20
N ARG A 216 24.94 -8.57 8.58
CA ARG A 216 25.31 -9.92 8.17
C ARG A 216 25.30 -10.76 9.43
N THR A 217 24.35 -11.67 9.53
CA THR A 217 24.46 -12.83 10.40
C THR A 217 25.45 -13.76 9.71
N ASP A 218 26.73 -13.40 9.76
CA ASP A 218 27.76 -14.39 9.49
C ASP A 218 27.62 -15.43 10.60
N PRO A 219 27.51 -16.73 10.31
CA PRO A 219 27.62 -17.74 11.35
C PRO A 219 28.97 -17.52 12.01
N GLU A 220 28.99 -17.34 13.32
CA GLU A 220 30.24 -17.38 14.07
C GLU A 220 30.93 -18.71 13.77
N PRO A 221 32.27 -18.67 13.57
CA PRO A 221 33.07 -19.87 13.22
C PRO A 221 33.05 -20.94 14.30
#